data_55a07aa2bcfa2cbbfe3bf38358c72e41
#
_entry.id   55a07aa2bcfa2cbbfe3bf38358c72e41
#
_cell.length_a   1.000
_cell.length_b   1.000
_cell.length_c   1.000
_cell.angle_alpha   90.00
_cell.angle_beta   90.00
_cell.angle_gamma   90.00
#
_symmetry.space_group_name_H-M   'P 1'
#
loop_
_entity.id
_entity.type
_entity.pdbx_description
1 polymer ?
#
loop_
_entity_poly.entity_id
_entity_poly.type
_entity_poly.pdbx_seq_one_letter_code
_entity_poly.pdbx_strand_id
1 'polypeptide(L)'
;ICDVVMNRMEEYDRLLSGQPILQDRMDGVGALDAATAIGLGLTGPLLRSTGVSYDVRRDFPYLAYEAVDFDVIVGTSGDCWDRFAIRMQEIRESVRIVRQVAQAMPDGDYRAQDKKITPPPRNRIDESMEALIHHFKLFTEGFRVGPGDAYVPVESARGELGCYIVSDGTSRPYRLHVRGPSFTNLQALAPMARGGFIPDVIACISSIDPVLGDVDR
;
A
#
# COMPACT_ATOMS: atom_id res chain seq x y z
N ILE A 1 1.00 14.48 15.68
CA ILE A 1 1.66 13.35 15.01
C ILE A 1 2.33 13.83 13.71
N CYS A 2 1.61 14.50 12.77
CA CYS A 2 2.18 14.97 11.50
C CYS A 2 3.44 15.81 11.67
N ASP A 3 3.47 16.74 12.62
CA ASP A 3 4.64 17.58 12.87
C ASP A 3 5.83 16.79 13.44
N VAL A 4 5.55 15.79 14.28
CA VAL A 4 6.60 14.88 14.78
C VAL A 4 7.22 14.09 13.64
N VAL A 5 6.40 13.58 12.71
CA VAL A 5 6.90 12.85 11.52
C VAL A 5 7.77 13.77 10.67
N MET A 6 7.29 14.98 10.37
CA MET A 6 8.05 15.94 9.54
C MET A 6 9.39 16.31 10.17
N ASN A 7 9.44 16.58 11.47
CA ASN A 7 10.70 16.86 12.18
C ASN A 7 11.67 15.67 12.12
N ARG A 8 11.16 14.44 12.23
CA ARG A 8 11.99 13.24 12.07
C ARG A 8 12.50 13.04 10.65
N MET A 9 11.70 13.41 9.65
CA MET A 9 12.13 13.36 8.26
C MET A 9 13.32 14.30 7.99
N GLU A 10 13.32 15.49 8.57
CA GLU A 10 14.48 16.42 8.49
C GLU A 10 15.73 15.84 9.15
N GLU A 11 15.56 15.14 10.28
CA GLU A 11 16.64 14.44 10.95
C GLU A 11 17.21 13.30 10.08
N TYR A 12 16.34 12.50 9.46
CA TYR A 12 16.75 11.40 8.58
C TYR A 12 17.43 11.91 7.31
N ASP A 13 16.97 13.00 6.70
CA ASP A 13 17.65 13.62 5.57
C ASP A 13 19.08 14.04 5.93
N ARG A 14 19.25 14.68 7.08
CA ARG A 14 20.58 15.10 7.51
C ARG A 14 21.51 13.93 7.84
N LEU A 15 20.96 12.86 8.44
CA LEU A 15 21.77 11.71 8.89
C LEU A 15 22.02 10.69 7.78
N LEU A 16 21.10 10.52 6.85
CA LEU A 16 21.16 9.47 5.82
C LEU A 16 21.42 10.06 4.44
N SER A 17 20.58 10.97 3.96
CA SER A 17 20.71 11.52 2.60
C SER A 17 22.00 12.34 2.42
N GLY A 18 22.51 12.93 3.49
CA GLY A 18 23.77 13.66 3.50
C GLY A 18 25.05 12.82 3.66
N GLN A 19 24.91 11.47 3.75
CA GLN A 19 26.07 10.59 3.96
C GLN A 19 26.64 10.07 2.63
N PRO A 20 27.86 10.47 2.24
CA PRO A 20 28.45 10.02 0.97
C PRO A 20 28.59 8.50 0.86
N ILE A 21 28.91 7.82 1.98
CA ILE A 21 29.05 6.36 2.01
C ILE A 21 27.74 5.66 1.65
N LEU A 22 26.60 6.15 2.15
CA LEU A 22 25.31 5.58 1.82
C LEU A 22 24.97 5.82 0.34
N GLN A 23 25.21 7.02 -0.14
CA GLN A 23 24.99 7.38 -1.54
C GLN A 23 25.85 6.50 -2.47
N ASP A 24 27.15 6.41 -2.24
CA ASP A 24 28.07 5.58 -3.02
C ASP A 24 27.69 4.08 -3.03
N ARG A 25 27.03 3.59 -1.97
CA ARG A 25 26.55 2.21 -1.87
C ARG A 25 25.22 1.96 -2.53
N MET A 26 24.49 2.99 -2.92
CA MET A 26 23.13 2.87 -3.47
C MET A 26 23.02 3.44 -4.89
N ASP A 27 23.85 4.41 -5.25
CA ASP A 27 23.84 5.07 -6.57
C ASP A 27 24.33 4.09 -7.65
N GLY A 28 23.54 3.92 -8.71
CA GLY A 28 23.80 2.97 -9.80
C GLY A 28 23.68 1.50 -9.42
N VAL A 29 23.40 1.15 -8.16
CA VAL A 29 23.27 -0.22 -7.70
C VAL A 29 21.86 -0.73 -7.93
N GLY A 30 21.72 -1.93 -8.53
CA GLY A 30 20.42 -2.57 -8.76
C GLY A 30 19.48 -1.75 -9.65
N ALA A 31 20.04 -1.09 -10.66
CA ALA A 31 19.27 -0.32 -11.62
C ALA A 31 18.35 -1.23 -12.46
N LEU A 32 17.13 -0.76 -12.69
CA LEU A 32 16.12 -1.39 -13.54
C LEU A 32 15.64 -0.40 -14.62
N ASP A 33 15.44 -0.88 -15.82
CA ASP A 33 14.76 -0.12 -16.86
C ASP A 33 13.23 -0.29 -16.76
N ALA A 34 12.50 0.67 -17.33
CA ALA A 34 11.04 0.70 -17.30
C ALA A 34 10.41 -0.51 -18.00
N ALA A 35 11.01 -1.00 -19.10
CA ALA A 35 10.47 -2.13 -19.87
C ALA A 35 10.55 -3.42 -19.06
N THR A 36 11.67 -3.67 -18.39
CA THR A 36 11.84 -4.81 -17.46
C THR A 36 10.89 -4.71 -16.27
N ALA A 37 10.75 -3.51 -15.68
CA ALA A 37 9.87 -3.29 -14.55
C ALA A 37 8.40 -3.58 -14.90
N ILE A 38 7.92 -3.08 -16.04
CA ILE A 38 6.57 -3.35 -16.54
C ILE A 38 6.40 -4.83 -16.89
N GLY A 39 7.38 -5.45 -17.56
CA GLY A 39 7.35 -6.86 -17.96
C GLY A 39 7.26 -7.83 -16.78
N LEU A 40 7.82 -7.46 -15.64
CA LEU A 40 7.72 -8.21 -14.38
C LEU A 40 6.45 -7.88 -13.58
N GLY A 41 5.65 -6.90 -14.00
CA GLY A 41 4.45 -6.45 -13.30
C GLY A 41 4.74 -5.74 -11.98
N LEU A 42 5.88 -5.05 -11.88
CA LEU A 42 6.27 -4.30 -10.69
C LEU A 42 5.35 -3.10 -10.47
N THR A 43 5.17 -2.70 -9.23
CA THR A 43 4.35 -1.55 -8.85
C THR A 43 4.98 -0.77 -7.69
N GLY A 44 4.42 0.40 -7.38
CA GLY A 44 4.87 1.22 -6.27
C GLY A 44 6.23 1.89 -6.51
N PRO A 45 6.99 2.16 -5.44
CA PRO A 45 8.29 2.83 -5.54
C PRO A 45 9.28 2.14 -6.48
N LEU A 46 9.17 0.82 -6.64
CA LEU A 46 10.04 0.05 -7.52
C LEU A 46 9.79 0.40 -9.00
N LEU A 47 8.52 0.52 -9.40
CA LEU A 47 8.16 0.95 -10.74
C LEU A 47 8.40 2.45 -10.92
N ARG A 48 7.99 3.27 -9.96
CA ARG A 48 8.15 4.72 -10.05
C ARG A 48 9.63 5.17 -10.11
N SER A 49 10.57 4.40 -9.56
CA SER A 49 12.00 4.69 -9.70
C SER A 49 12.49 4.64 -11.15
N THR A 50 11.83 3.86 -12.02
CA THR A 50 12.20 3.73 -13.44
C THR A 50 11.62 4.81 -14.35
N GLY A 51 10.99 5.84 -13.81
CA GLY A 51 10.39 6.93 -14.57
C GLY A 51 8.92 6.73 -14.95
N VAL A 52 8.30 5.63 -14.53
CA VAL A 52 6.89 5.34 -14.81
C VAL A 52 5.99 5.93 -13.72
N SER A 53 5.18 6.91 -14.10
CA SER A 53 4.22 7.55 -13.20
C SER A 53 2.94 6.71 -13.08
N TYR A 54 2.99 5.61 -12.32
CA TYR A 54 1.83 4.78 -12.01
C TYR A 54 1.55 4.79 -10.51
N ASP A 55 0.33 5.23 -10.16
CA ASP A 55 -0.16 5.26 -8.77
C ASP A 55 -1.66 5.01 -8.76
N VAL A 56 -2.08 3.93 -8.08
CA VAL A 56 -3.50 3.52 -8.02
C VAL A 56 -4.40 4.62 -7.50
N ARG A 57 -3.90 5.48 -6.62
CA ARG A 57 -4.66 6.61 -6.06
C ARG A 57 -5.00 7.69 -7.10
N ARG A 58 -4.21 7.79 -8.19
CA ARG A 58 -4.42 8.73 -9.32
C ARG A 58 -5.08 8.05 -10.52
N ASP A 59 -4.60 6.84 -10.88
CA ASP A 59 -5.04 6.16 -12.11
C ASP A 59 -6.39 5.46 -11.92
N PHE A 60 -6.68 4.99 -10.70
CA PHE A 60 -7.95 4.35 -10.31
C PHE A 60 -8.40 4.88 -8.94
N PRO A 61 -8.81 6.15 -8.85
CA PRO A 61 -9.12 6.79 -7.57
C PRO A 61 -10.19 6.03 -6.80
N TYR A 62 -9.97 5.91 -5.52
CA TYR A 62 -10.91 5.28 -4.58
C TYR A 62 -11.06 6.13 -3.32
N LEU A 63 -12.17 5.95 -2.59
CA LEU A 63 -12.52 6.73 -1.41
C LEU A 63 -12.49 8.25 -1.71
N ALA A 64 -11.72 9.02 -0.93
CA ALA A 64 -11.64 10.48 -1.04
C ALA A 64 -10.42 10.97 -1.85
N TYR A 65 -9.68 10.11 -2.53
CA TYR A 65 -8.45 10.51 -3.23
C TYR A 65 -8.66 11.51 -4.37
N GLU A 66 -9.85 11.53 -5.00
CA GLU A 66 -10.19 12.55 -6.00
C GLU A 66 -10.24 13.98 -5.41
N ALA A 67 -10.57 14.10 -4.12
CA ALA A 67 -10.68 15.38 -3.44
C ALA A 67 -9.38 15.82 -2.73
N VAL A 68 -8.32 15.00 -2.78
CA VAL A 68 -7.04 15.25 -2.11
C VAL A 68 -5.98 15.64 -3.11
N ASP A 69 -5.25 16.71 -2.81
CA ASP A 69 -4.11 17.16 -3.61
C ASP A 69 -2.81 16.53 -3.09
N PHE A 70 -2.12 15.77 -3.95
CA PHE A 70 -0.81 15.17 -3.70
C PHE A 70 -0.08 14.93 -5.01
N ASP A 71 1.24 14.82 -4.94
CA ASP A 71 2.10 14.55 -6.08
C ASP A 71 2.51 13.08 -6.14
N VAL A 72 2.57 12.52 -7.37
CA VAL A 72 3.15 11.19 -7.59
C VAL A 72 4.64 11.36 -7.78
N ILE A 73 5.41 10.82 -6.84
CA ILE A 73 6.88 10.94 -6.86
C ILE A 73 7.47 9.90 -7.81
N VAL A 74 8.28 10.37 -8.77
CA VAL A 74 8.88 9.54 -9.83
C VAL A 74 10.38 9.78 -9.86
N GLY A 75 11.16 8.70 -9.92
CA GLY A 75 12.62 8.75 -10.11
C GLY A 75 13.01 8.71 -11.58
N THR A 76 14.29 8.55 -11.85
CA THR A 76 14.84 8.56 -13.22
C THR A 76 15.86 7.46 -13.47
N SER A 77 16.61 7.05 -12.45
CA SER A 77 17.74 6.11 -12.56
C SER A 77 17.35 4.65 -12.35
N GLY A 78 16.23 4.40 -11.68
CA GLY A 78 15.73 3.06 -11.40
C GLY A 78 16.59 2.25 -10.43
N ASP A 79 17.49 2.89 -9.68
CA ASP A 79 18.45 2.26 -8.78
C ASP A 79 17.99 2.25 -7.30
N CYS A 80 18.85 1.75 -6.42
CA CYS A 80 18.57 1.70 -4.98
C CYS A 80 18.42 3.10 -4.38
N TRP A 81 19.19 4.10 -4.86
CA TRP A 81 19.13 5.47 -4.38
C TRP A 81 17.78 6.11 -4.71
N ASP A 82 17.33 6.00 -5.95
CA ASP A 82 16.03 6.52 -6.37
C ASP A 82 14.88 5.90 -5.55
N ARG A 83 14.92 4.59 -5.32
CA ARG A 83 13.90 3.92 -4.48
C ARG A 83 13.89 4.41 -3.04
N PHE A 84 15.04 4.70 -2.47
CA PHE A 84 15.14 5.32 -1.16
C PHE A 84 14.59 6.75 -1.18
N ALA A 85 15.04 7.58 -2.11
CA ALA A 85 14.62 8.97 -2.23
C ALA A 85 13.11 9.12 -2.45
N ILE A 86 12.51 8.27 -3.31
CA ILE A 86 11.06 8.23 -3.53
C ILE A 86 10.32 7.96 -2.21
N ARG A 87 10.71 6.95 -1.43
CA ARG A 87 10.05 6.65 -0.15
C ARG A 87 10.13 7.80 0.84
N MET A 88 11.26 8.48 0.89
CA MET A 88 11.42 9.67 1.73
C MET A 88 10.47 10.80 1.32
N GLN A 89 10.24 11.00 0.02
CA GLN A 89 9.28 11.99 -0.46
C GLN A 89 7.83 11.52 -0.30
N GLU A 90 7.53 10.25 -0.52
CA GLU A 90 6.18 9.69 -0.32
C GLU A 90 5.69 9.78 1.13
N ILE A 91 6.61 9.72 2.11
CA ILE A 91 6.25 9.97 3.52
C ILE A 91 5.77 11.43 3.69
N ARG A 92 6.41 12.39 3.04
CA ARG A 92 6.00 13.81 3.10
C ARG A 92 4.63 14.01 2.44
N GLU A 93 4.41 13.41 1.26
CA GLU A 93 3.11 13.45 0.60
C GLU A 93 2.03 12.75 1.42
N SER A 94 2.34 11.64 2.08
CA SER A 94 1.41 10.97 3.00
C SER A 94 1.00 11.87 4.17
N VAL A 95 1.92 12.64 4.74
CA VAL A 95 1.61 13.62 5.79
C VAL A 95 0.74 14.75 5.23
N ARG A 96 1.00 15.20 3.99
CA ARG A 96 0.17 16.21 3.30
C ARG A 96 -1.26 15.71 3.10
N ILE A 97 -1.44 14.48 2.66
CA ILE A 97 -2.75 13.82 2.52
C ILE A 97 -3.47 13.75 3.88
N VAL A 98 -2.80 13.24 4.92
CA VAL A 98 -3.40 13.11 6.27
C VAL A 98 -3.87 14.46 6.81
N ARG A 99 -3.11 15.54 6.61
CA ARG A 99 -3.50 16.89 7.03
C ARG A 99 -4.77 17.36 6.31
N GLN A 100 -4.86 17.17 4.99
CA GLN A 100 -6.03 17.55 4.20
C GLN A 100 -7.27 16.76 4.62
N VAL A 101 -7.14 15.43 4.75
CA VAL A 101 -8.26 14.57 5.16
C VAL A 101 -8.74 14.91 6.57
N ALA A 102 -7.83 15.18 7.51
CA ALA A 102 -8.18 15.54 8.88
C ALA A 102 -8.92 16.89 8.96
N GLN A 103 -8.61 17.84 8.06
CA GLN A 103 -9.30 19.14 7.99
C GLN A 103 -10.65 19.06 7.27
N ALA A 104 -10.77 18.17 6.28
CA ALA A 104 -11.96 18.00 5.46
C ALA A 104 -12.93 16.93 5.99
N MET A 105 -12.61 16.29 7.11
CA MET A 105 -13.42 15.21 7.68
C MET A 105 -14.81 15.73 8.08
N PRO A 106 -15.90 15.21 7.49
CA PRO A 106 -17.25 15.65 7.84
C PRO A 106 -17.65 15.12 9.22
N ASP A 107 -18.49 15.92 9.91
CA ASP A 107 -19.17 15.45 11.11
C ASP A 107 -20.29 14.47 10.74
N GLY A 108 -20.56 13.51 11.62
CA GLY A 108 -21.67 12.57 11.46
C GLY A 108 -21.35 11.14 11.90
N ASP A 109 -22.28 10.24 11.60
CA ASP A 109 -22.15 8.83 11.94
C ASP A 109 -21.08 8.15 11.07
N TYR A 110 -20.13 7.48 11.72
CA TYR A 110 -19.06 6.73 11.05
C TYR A 110 -19.47 5.29 10.71
N ARG A 111 -20.69 4.87 11.07
CA ARG A 111 -21.22 3.53 10.82
C ARG A 111 -22.44 3.56 9.91
N ALA A 112 -22.55 2.59 9.03
CA ALA A 112 -23.76 2.38 8.27
C ALA A 112 -24.94 2.03 9.19
N GLN A 113 -26.13 2.56 8.91
CA GLN A 113 -27.34 2.34 9.71
C GLN A 113 -28.03 0.98 9.40
N ASP A 114 -27.40 0.09 8.66
CA ASP A 114 -27.93 -1.23 8.31
C ASP A 114 -27.56 -2.28 9.36
N LYS A 115 -28.57 -2.73 10.12
CA LYS A 115 -28.42 -3.76 11.16
C LYS A 115 -28.00 -5.14 10.63
N LYS A 116 -28.10 -5.39 9.33
CA LYS A 116 -27.68 -6.66 8.70
C LYS A 116 -26.18 -6.70 8.44
N ILE A 117 -25.52 -5.54 8.41
CA ILE A 117 -24.08 -5.40 8.11
C ILE A 117 -23.34 -4.88 9.32
N THR A 118 -23.94 -3.91 10.05
CA THR A 118 -23.31 -3.26 11.18
C THR A 118 -23.70 -3.93 12.49
N PRO A 119 -22.74 -4.43 13.28
CA PRO A 119 -23.03 -5.03 14.57
C PRO A 119 -23.64 -4.00 15.54
N PRO A 120 -24.58 -4.42 16.40
CA PRO A 120 -25.17 -3.53 17.39
C PRO A 120 -24.12 -3.04 18.42
N PRO A 121 -24.35 -1.89 19.06
CA PRO A 121 -23.53 -1.43 20.16
C PRO A 121 -23.50 -2.46 21.29
N ARG A 122 -22.30 -2.67 21.89
CA ARG A 122 -22.09 -3.71 22.89
C ARG A 122 -23.04 -3.60 24.10
N ASN A 123 -23.32 -2.39 24.55
CA ASN A 123 -24.23 -2.13 25.68
C ASN A 123 -25.69 -2.51 25.38
N ARG A 124 -26.09 -2.63 24.11
CA ARG A 124 -27.46 -3.02 23.75
C ARG A 124 -27.65 -4.52 23.63
N ILE A 125 -26.57 -5.30 23.59
CA ILE A 125 -26.65 -6.77 23.43
C ILE A 125 -27.34 -7.41 24.64
N ASP A 126 -27.09 -6.88 25.84
CA ASP A 126 -27.68 -7.39 27.09
C ASP A 126 -29.12 -6.88 27.34
N GLU A 127 -29.53 -5.79 26.70
CA GLU A 127 -30.83 -5.14 26.92
C GLU A 127 -31.89 -5.50 25.86
N SER A 128 -31.45 -5.96 24.67
CA SER A 128 -32.34 -6.16 23.54
C SER A 128 -32.12 -7.52 22.89
N MET A 129 -33.16 -8.35 22.89
CA MET A 129 -33.18 -9.64 22.18
C MET A 129 -32.85 -9.49 20.70
N GLU A 130 -33.39 -8.45 20.03
CA GLU A 130 -33.11 -8.16 18.62
C GLU A 130 -31.62 -7.88 18.41
N ALA A 131 -30.99 -7.07 19.27
CA ALA A 131 -29.57 -6.78 19.18
C ALA A 131 -28.72 -8.05 19.38
N LEU A 132 -29.07 -8.91 20.32
CA LEU A 132 -28.41 -10.19 20.55
C LEU A 132 -28.47 -11.09 19.31
N ILE A 133 -29.65 -11.21 18.68
CA ILE A 133 -29.84 -12.02 17.47
C ILE A 133 -29.01 -11.46 16.30
N HIS A 134 -29.03 -10.15 16.06
CA HIS A 134 -28.21 -9.54 15.02
C HIS A 134 -26.70 -9.73 15.26
N HIS A 135 -26.26 -9.54 16.49
CA HIS A 135 -24.87 -9.81 16.88
C HIS A 135 -24.50 -11.27 16.59
N PHE A 136 -25.28 -12.22 17.11
CA PHE A 136 -25.04 -13.66 16.93
C PHE A 136 -24.96 -14.04 15.44
N LYS A 137 -25.94 -13.62 14.64
CA LYS A 137 -25.98 -13.94 13.21
C LYS A 137 -24.80 -13.35 12.44
N LEU A 138 -24.43 -12.09 12.72
CA LEU A 138 -23.30 -11.45 12.04
C LEU A 138 -21.97 -12.12 12.33
N PHE A 139 -21.75 -12.59 13.56
CA PHE A 139 -20.50 -13.23 13.96
C PHE A 139 -20.42 -14.72 13.67
N THR A 140 -21.56 -15.43 13.52
CA THR A 140 -21.58 -16.86 13.23
C THR A 140 -21.79 -17.16 11.73
N GLU A 141 -22.74 -16.49 11.08
CA GLU A 141 -23.07 -16.71 9.67
C GLU A 141 -22.40 -15.67 8.75
N GLY A 142 -22.16 -14.45 9.23
CA GLY A 142 -21.76 -13.31 8.41
C GLY A 142 -22.93 -12.72 7.61
N PHE A 143 -22.61 -11.78 6.72
CA PHE A 143 -23.58 -11.21 5.77
C PHE A 143 -23.41 -11.85 4.38
N ARG A 144 -24.48 -11.85 3.61
CA ARG A 144 -24.46 -12.41 2.25
C ARG A 144 -24.26 -11.31 1.22
N VAL A 145 -23.41 -11.58 0.24
CA VAL A 145 -23.18 -10.70 -0.92
C VAL A 145 -23.77 -11.38 -2.15
N GLY A 146 -24.44 -10.62 -3.01
CA GLY A 146 -25.01 -11.16 -4.24
C GLY A 146 -23.95 -11.84 -5.13
N PRO A 147 -24.34 -12.78 -6.01
CA PRO A 147 -23.41 -13.42 -6.95
C PRO A 147 -22.74 -12.39 -7.86
N GLY A 148 -21.44 -12.54 -8.08
CA GLY A 148 -20.63 -11.65 -8.92
C GLY A 148 -19.17 -11.73 -8.56
N ASP A 149 -18.37 -10.98 -9.28
CA ASP A 149 -16.94 -10.85 -9.00
C ASP A 149 -16.52 -9.39 -8.96
N ALA A 150 -15.44 -9.11 -8.22
CA ALA A 150 -14.86 -7.78 -8.11
C ALA A 150 -13.35 -7.87 -7.91
N TYR A 151 -12.63 -6.98 -8.57
CA TYR A 151 -11.22 -6.69 -8.28
C TYR A 151 -11.09 -5.27 -7.77
N VAL A 152 -10.48 -5.12 -6.61
CA VAL A 152 -10.28 -3.80 -5.99
C VAL A 152 -8.79 -3.63 -5.70
N PRO A 153 -8.09 -2.77 -6.45
CA PRO A 153 -6.72 -2.38 -6.14
C PRO A 153 -6.70 -1.24 -5.13
N VAL A 154 -5.69 -1.23 -4.27
CA VAL A 154 -5.35 -0.12 -3.36
C VAL A 154 -3.85 0.11 -3.39
N GLU A 155 -3.43 1.36 -3.27
CA GLU A 155 -2.00 1.68 -3.17
C GLU A 155 -1.51 1.40 -1.75
N SER A 156 -0.55 0.49 -1.65
CA SER A 156 0.22 0.21 -0.43
C SER A 156 1.59 0.90 -0.52
N ALA A 157 2.28 1.05 0.61
CA ALA A 157 3.64 1.59 0.65
C ALA A 157 4.66 0.79 -0.21
N ARG A 158 4.34 -0.46 -0.57
CA ARG A 158 5.17 -1.33 -1.44
C ARG A 158 4.69 -1.38 -2.88
N GLY A 159 3.48 -0.88 -3.13
CA GLY A 159 2.87 -0.88 -4.45
C GLY A 159 1.41 -1.31 -4.42
N GLU A 160 0.87 -1.73 -5.53
CA GLU A 160 -0.51 -2.13 -5.67
C GLU A 160 -0.81 -3.43 -4.91
N LEU A 161 -1.66 -3.33 -3.90
CA LEU A 161 -2.29 -4.46 -3.23
C LEU A 161 -3.68 -4.66 -3.85
N GLY A 162 -3.93 -5.81 -4.47
CA GLY A 162 -5.19 -6.11 -5.13
C GLY A 162 -5.92 -7.25 -4.45
N CYS A 163 -7.25 -7.15 -4.38
CA CYS A 163 -8.11 -8.22 -3.89
C CYS A 163 -9.13 -8.58 -4.96
N TYR A 164 -9.05 -9.81 -5.48
CA TYR A 164 -10.05 -10.38 -6.39
C TYR A 164 -10.94 -11.34 -5.62
N ILE A 165 -12.25 -11.07 -5.62
CA ILE A 165 -13.25 -11.86 -4.88
C ILE A 165 -14.33 -12.31 -5.84
N VAL A 166 -14.72 -13.58 -5.73
CA VAL A 166 -15.90 -14.13 -6.41
C VAL A 166 -16.91 -14.57 -5.35
N SER A 167 -18.14 -14.07 -5.46
CA SER A 167 -19.27 -14.44 -4.61
C SER A 167 -20.25 -15.31 -5.38
N ASP A 168 -20.73 -16.39 -4.73
CA ASP A 168 -21.81 -17.26 -5.22
C ASP A 168 -23.18 -16.95 -4.58
N GLY A 169 -23.26 -15.87 -3.77
CA GLY A 169 -24.46 -15.50 -3.01
C GLY A 169 -24.50 -16.03 -1.59
N THR A 170 -23.47 -16.76 -1.16
CA THR A 170 -23.34 -17.23 0.24
C THR A 170 -22.64 -16.19 1.11
N SER A 171 -22.47 -16.47 2.41
CA SER A 171 -21.72 -15.63 3.33
C SER A 171 -20.20 -15.83 3.28
N ARG A 172 -19.74 -16.77 2.45
CA ARG A 172 -18.31 -17.04 2.23
C ARG A 172 -17.98 -16.83 0.78
N PRO A 173 -16.85 -16.18 0.45
CA PRO A 173 -16.44 -16.04 -0.93
C PRO A 173 -16.19 -17.42 -1.55
N TYR A 174 -16.68 -17.65 -2.77
CA TYR A 174 -16.37 -18.84 -3.56
C TYR A 174 -14.90 -18.90 -3.91
N ARG A 175 -14.30 -17.75 -4.24
CA ARG A 175 -12.87 -17.58 -4.51
C ARG A 175 -12.37 -16.25 -4.00
N LEU A 176 -11.19 -16.28 -3.41
CA LEU A 176 -10.44 -15.12 -3.01
C LEU A 176 -9.01 -15.24 -3.54
N HIS A 177 -8.50 -14.19 -4.20
CA HIS A 177 -7.10 -14.06 -4.57
C HIS A 177 -6.60 -12.69 -4.15
N VAL A 178 -5.50 -12.67 -3.41
CA VAL A 178 -4.82 -11.44 -2.98
C VAL A 178 -3.55 -11.27 -3.81
N ARG A 179 -3.45 -10.18 -4.56
CA ARG A 179 -2.22 -9.76 -5.23
C ARG A 179 -1.36 -8.99 -4.24
N GLY A 180 -0.31 -9.62 -3.74
CA GLY A 180 0.67 -8.95 -2.87
C GLY A 180 1.76 -8.25 -3.70
N PRO A 181 2.04 -6.96 -3.47
CA PRO A 181 3.10 -6.26 -4.18
C PRO A 181 4.48 -6.82 -3.87
N SER A 182 4.77 -7.22 -2.63
CA SER A 182 6.09 -7.75 -2.24
C SER A 182 6.43 -9.04 -2.96
N PHE A 183 5.47 -9.96 -3.14
CA PHE A 183 5.67 -11.17 -3.90
C PHE A 183 6.06 -10.90 -5.35
N THR A 184 5.35 -10.00 -6.01
CA THR A 184 5.64 -9.61 -7.40
C THR A 184 6.97 -8.87 -7.49
N ASN A 185 7.22 -7.92 -6.60
CA ASN A 185 8.42 -7.09 -6.60
C ASN A 185 9.70 -7.89 -6.32
N LEU A 186 9.62 -8.98 -5.58
CA LEU A 186 10.78 -9.84 -5.28
C LEU A 186 11.40 -10.49 -6.54
N GLN A 187 10.63 -10.66 -7.61
CA GLN A 187 11.13 -11.17 -8.90
C GLN A 187 12.17 -10.22 -9.52
N ALA A 188 12.16 -8.94 -9.17
CA ALA A 188 13.13 -7.96 -9.64
C ALA A 188 14.54 -8.20 -9.08
N LEU A 189 14.69 -8.97 -8.00
CA LEU A 189 16.00 -9.20 -7.37
C LEU A 189 17.01 -9.80 -8.33
N ALA A 190 16.59 -10.76 -9.16
CA ALA A 190 17.49 -11.44 -10.10
C ALA A 190 18.08 -10.50 -11.17
N PRO A 191 17.30 -9.68 -11.90
CA PRO A 191 17.89 -8.70 -12.82
C PRO A 191 18.69 -7.60 -12.09
N MET A 192 18.26 -7.15 -10.89
CA MET A 192 18.96 -6.13 -10.12
C MET A 192 20.34 -6.57 -9.62
N ALA A 193 20.49 -7.85 -9.26
CA ALA A 193 21.74 -8.40 -8.74
C ALA A 193 22.75 -8.77 -9.84
N ARG A 194 22.32 -8.83 -11.10
CA ARG A 194 23.17 -9.30 -12.19
C ARG A 194 24.26 -8.28 -12.52
N GLY A 195 25.50 -8.73 -12.47
CA GLY A 195 26.66 -7.91 -12.79
C GLY A 195 27.18 -7.03 -11.64
N GLY A 196 26.49 -7.04 -10.49
CA GLY A 196 26.91 -6.37 -9.26
C GLY A 196 27.79 -7.24 -8.38
N PHE A 197 28.21 -6.69 -7.25
CA PHE A 197 28.95 -7.41 -6.21
C PHE A 197 27.99 -8.15 -5.25
N ILE A 198 28.50 -9.20 -4.57
CA ILE A 198 27.70 -9.91 -3.56
C ILE A 198 27.13 -8.99 -2.48
N PRO A 199 27.86 -8.00 -1.93
CA PRO A 199 27.30 -7.04 -0.98
C PRO A 199 26.14 -6.19 -1.55
N ASP A 200 26.09 -5.96 -2.86
CA ASP A 200 25.03 -5.14 -3.49
C ASP A 200 23.68 -5.87 -3.47
N VAL A 201 23.68 -7.21 -3.39
CA VAL A 201 22.43 -7.99 -3.24
C VAL A 201 21.69 -7.59 -1.97
N ILE A 202 22.40 -7.29 -0.89
CA ILE A 202 21.78 -6.83 0.37
C ILE A 202 21.13 -5.45 0.16
N ALA A 203 21.80 -4.54 -0.54
CA ALA A 203 21.25 -3.24 -0.88
C ALA A 203 20.00 -3.38 -1.79
N CYS A 204 20.04 -4.27 -2.79
CA CYS A 204 18.92 -4.58 -3.66
C CYS A 204 17.71 -5.10 -2.88
N ILE A 205 17.90 -6.10 -2.00
CA ILE A 205 16.83 -6.68 -1.16
C ILE A 205 16.24 -5.58 -0.26
N SER A 206 17.09 -4.82 0.42
CA SER A 206 16.65 -3.72 1.30
C SER A 206 15.86 -2.66 0.54
N SER A 207 16.25 -2.35 -0.71
CA SER A 207 15.57 -1.37 -1.55
C SER A 207 14.20 -1.84 -2.07
N ILE A 208 13.95 -3.14 -2.16
CA ILE A 208 12.63 -3.71 -2.48
C ILE A 208 11.68 -3.54 -1.29
N ASP A 209 12.20 -3.55 -0.06
CA ASP A 209 11.42 -3.47 1.20
C ASP A 209 10.33 -4.57 1.28
N PRO A 210 10.69 -5.87 1.16
CA PRO A 210 9.70 -6.94 1.14
C PRO A 210 9.08 -7.16 2.52
N VAL A 211 7.77 -7.35 2.56
CA VAL A 211 7.03 -7.79 3.75
C VAL A 211 6.83 -9.31 3.63
N LEU A 212 7.45 -10.08 4.54
CA LEU A 212 7.42 -11.54 4.46
C LEU A 212 6.00 -12.12 4.54
N GLY A 213 5.11 -11.51 5.35
CA GLY A 213 3.71 -11.93 5.42
C GLY A 213 2.93 -11.71 4.11
N ASP A 214 3.32 -10.73 3.30
CA ASP A 214 2.76 -10.49 1.96
C ASP A 214 3.35 -11.46 0.91
N VAL A 215 4.56 -11.92 1.12
CA VAL A 215 5.23 -12.93 0.26
C VAL A 215 4.66 -14.32 0.52
N ASP A 216 4.46 -14.71 1.76
CA ASP A 216 3.99 -16.04 2.15
C ASP A 216 2.49 -16.26 1.96
N ARG A 217 1.68 -15.25 2.12
CA ARG A 217 0.19 -15.22 2.00
C ARG A 217 -0.56 -16.30 2.74
#